data_02d0e23d9f45a3510cbceedc692b3f5d
#
_entry.id   02d0e23d9f45a3510cbceedc692b3f5d
#
_cell.length_a   1.000
_cell.length_b   1.000
_cell.length_c   1.000
_cell.angle_alpha   90.00
_cell.angle_beta   90.00
_cell.angle_gamma   90.00
#
_symmetry.space_group_name_H-M   'P 1'
#
loop_
_entity.id
_entity.type
_entity.pdbx_description
1 polymer ?
#
loop_
_entity_poly.entity_id
_entity_poly.type
_entity_poly.pdbx_seq_one_letter_code
_entity_poly.pdbx_strand_id
1 'polypeptide(L)'
;MSTVQEKIELMLAKKEHLMQGGGEKSIAKQHSKGKLTARERLNLLFDEDTFVELDMFVRHRCTNFGQEKKELPGEGVVTGYGTIDGRLVYAFAQDFTVEGGSLGEKHAHKIWKVMDLAMKMGAPCIGINDSGGARIQEAVDALSGYGGIFYRNTKSSGVIPQISVIMGPCAGGAVYSPALTDFIFMVKNTSQMFITGPAVIKSVTAEEVTAEELGGAMTHNSRSGVAHFAAENDEDCIEQIRYLLSFLPSNNMEETPRVETGDDPNRQDESLNTVVPDNPNAPYDMKDVIRSLVDNGEFYEVHQHFATNIICCFARFDGRTVGIIANEPNVMAGCLDVDASNKSSRFIRFCDAFNIPLVNLVDVPGFLPGVDQEYSGIIRHGAKMLYAYSEATVPKITVITRKAYGGSYIAMCCRELGADQVMAWPSAEIAVMGPAGAANIIFRKDPDKDQKTAEYVEEFATPYKAAERGYADMVIEPKETRPYVITALNALASKREVGPAKKHGNIPL
;
A
#
# COMPACT_ATOMS: atom_id res chain seq x y z
N MET A 1 10.31 -10.40 56.51
CA MET A 1 9.70 -9.71 55.33
C MET A 1 10.84 -9.29 54.42
N SER A 2 10.78 -9.51 53.14
CA SER A 2 11.80 -9.05 52.18
C SER A 2 11.83 -7.50 52.13
N THR A 3 13.02 -6.92 52.08
CA THR A 3 13.25 -5.50 51.94
C THR A 3 12.79 -4.96 50.57
N VAL A 4 12.61 -3.69 50.39
CA VAL A 4 12.29 -3.08 49.08
C VAL A 4 13.44 -3.37 48.08
N GLN A 5 14.69 -3.32 48.54
CA GLN A 5 15.86 -3.60 47.74
C GLN A 5 15.85 -5.05 47.19
N GLU A 6 15.60 -6.06 48.02
CA GLU A 6 15.45 -7.46 47.58
C GLU A 6 14.30 -7.65 46.59
N LYS A 7 13.20 -6.88 46.72
CA LYS A 7 12.09 -6.90 45.71
C LYS A 7 12.49 -6.30 44.38
N ILE A 8 13.29 -5.24 44.37
CA ILE A 8 13.83 -4.61 43.16
C ILE A 8 14.77 -5.58 42.46
N GLU A 9 15.71 -6.20 43.19
CA GLU A 9 16.63 -7.21 42.65
C GLU A 9 15.88 -8.38 42.01
N LEU A 10 14.85 -8.88 42.69
CA LEU A 10 14.00 -9.95 42.15
C LEU A 10 13.27 -9.52 40.86
N MET A 11 12.76 -8.27 40.82
CA MET A 11 12.10 -7.72 39.64
C MET A 11 13.08 -7.61 38.47
N LEU A 12 14.30 -7.10 38.71
CA LEU A 12 15.34 -6.99 37.68
C LEU A 12 15.75 -8.35 37.13
N ALA A 13 15.99 -9.33 38.00
CA ALA A 13 16.32 -10.71 37.60
C ALA A 13 15.20 -11.34 36.75
N LYS A 14 13.93 -11.11 37.10
CA LYS A 14 12.80 -11.58 36.30
C LYS A 14 12.74 -10.90 34.92
N LYS A 15 12.98 -9.57 34.86
CA LYS A 15 13.04 -8.86 33.58
C LYS A 15 14.15 -9.39 32.69
N GLU A 16 15.35 -9.55 33.23
CA GLU A 16 16.50 -10.09 32.51
C GLU A 16 16.17 -11.48 31.92
N HIS A 17 15.59 -12.37 32.73
CA HIS A 17 15.15 -13.68 32.26
C HIS A 17 14.12 -13.61 31.12
N LEU A 18 13.10 -12.74 31.25
CA LEU A 18 12.08 -12.58 30.20
C LEU A 18 12.65 -11.99 28.92
N MET A 19 13.66 -11.13 29.02
CA MET A 19 14.34 -10.55 27.85
C MET A 19 15.13 -11.57 27.04
N GLN A 20 15.51 -12.72 27.64
CA GLN A 20 16.17 -13.82 26.93
C GLN A 20 15.26 -14.57 25.93
N GLY A 21 13.94 -14.30 25.95
CA GLY A 21 12.99 -15.00 25.07
C GLY A 21 13.15 -16.53 25.16
N GLY A 22 13.31 -17.21 24.01
CA GLY A 22 13.53 -18.66 23.96
C GLY A 22 14.93 -19.12 24.35
N GLY A 23 15.79 -18.21 24.83
CA GLY A 23 17.17 -18.48 25.29
C GLY A 23 18.19 -18.53 24.17
N GLU A 24 19.46 -18.52 24.54
CA GLU A 24 20.63 -18.41 23.64
C GLU A 24 20.59 -19.37 22.44
N LYS A 25 20.22 -20.65 22.66
CA LYS A 25 20.17 -21.65 21.57
C LYS A 25 19.12 -21.29 20.51
N SER A 26 17.94 -20.81 20.93
CA SER A 26 16.86 -20.43 20.04
C SER A 26 17.19 -19.15 19.30
N ILE A 27 17.82 -18.19 19.98
CA ILE A 27 18.31 -16.93 19.39
C ILE A 27 19.38 -17.23 18.34
N ALA A 28 20.40 -18.06 18.67
CA ALA A 28 21.43 -18.45 17.72
C ALA A 28 20.86 -19.18 16.48
N LYS A 29 19.82 -19.99 16.67
CA LYS A 29 19.09 -20.63 15.55
C LYS A 29 18.32 -19.61 14.70
N GLN A 30 17.76 -18.56 15.30
CA GLN A 30 17.08 -17.46 14.59
C GLN A 30 18.10 -16.71 13.71
N HIS A 31 19.22 -16.29 14.30
CA HIS A 31 20.29 -15.60 13.59
C HIS A 31 20.93 -16.46 12.48
N SER A 32 21.09 -17.76 12.69
CA SER A 32 21.64 -18.66 11.65
C SER A 32 20.77 -18.74 10.38
N LYS A 33 19.52 -18.27 10.45
CA LYS A 33 18.60 -18.18 9.31
C LYS A 33 18.57 -16.77 8.68
N GLY A 34 19.46 -15.88 9.11
CA GLY A 34 19.48 -14.48 8.66
C GLY A 34 18.32 -13.63 9.19
N LYS A 35 17.77 -13.98 10.36
CA LYS A 35 16.62 -13.31 10.96
C LYS A 35 17.00 -12.70 12.31
N LEU A 36 16.52 -11.50 12.57
CA LEU A 36 16.61 -10.86 13.87
C LEU A 36 15.56 -11.43 14.85
N THR A 37 15.78 -11.24 16.15
CA THR A 37 14.77 -11.49 17.18
C THR A 37 13.71 -10.40 17.21
N ALA A 38 12.57 -10.66 17.86
CA ALA A 38 11.51 -9.68 18.01
C ALA A 38 11.97 -8.36 18.67
N ARG A 39 12.85 -8.47 19.68
CA ARG A 39 13.38 -7.28 20.40
C ARG A 39 14.38 -6.50 19.56
N GLU A 40 15.26 -7.18 18.82
CA GLU A 40 16.19 -6.52 17.89
C GLU A 40 15.45 -5.75 16.81
N ARG A 41 14.39 -6.35 16.24
CA ARG A 41 13.51 -5.69 15.24
C ARG A 41 12.85 -4.45 15.79
N LEU A 42 12.31 -4.51 17.03
CA LEU A 42 11.68 -3.33 17.64
C LEU A 42 12.70 -2.26 18.01
N ASN A 43 13.89 -2.63 18.47
CA ASN A 43 14.95 -1.66 18.75
C ASN A 43 15.44 -0.92 17.50
N LEU A 44 15.43 -1.58 16.32
CA LEU A 44 15.74 -0.93 15.05
C LEU A 44 14.58 -0.07 14.54
N LEU A 45 13.34 -0.49 14.82
CA LEU A 45 12.14 0.19 14.34
C LEU A 45 11.95 1.55 15.00
N PHE A 46 12.12 1.62 16.33
CA PHE A 46 11.91 2.83 17.11
C PHE A 46 13.15 3.71 17.20
N ASP A 47 12.95 4.97 17.47
CA ASP A 47 14.03 5.89 17.81
C ASP A 47 14.75 5.41 19.08
N GLU A 48 16.05 5.67 19.17
CA GLU A 48 16.90 5.22 20.28
C GLU A 48 16.28 5.58 21.63
N ASP A 49 16.27 4.63 22.55
CA ASP A 49 15.76 4.74 23.94
C ASP A 49 14.28 5.13 24.09
N THR A 50 13.48 5.10 23.03
CA THR A 50 12.06 5.48 23.12
C THR A 50 11.10 4.31 23.33
N PHE A 51 11.55 3.07 23.07
CA PHE A 51 10.67 1.91 23.16
C PHE A 51 10.29 1.56 24.61
N VAL A 52 8.98 1.52 24.86
CA VAL A 52 8.40 1.11 26.14
C VAL A 52 7.64 -0.20 25.94
N GLU A 53 8.16 -1.27 26.52
CA GLU A 53 7.50 -2.57 26.48
C GLU A 53 6.34 -2.64 27.46
N LEU A 54 5.19 -3.13 26.98
CA LEU A 54 3.98 -3.38 27.76
C LEU A 54 3.79 -4.89 27.96
N ASP A 55 3.22 -5.25 29.13
CA ASP A 55 2.80 -6.63 29.43
C ASP A 55 3.92 -7.70 29.38
N MET A 56 5.17 -7.30 29.66
CA MET A 56 6.32 -8.21 29.68
C MET A 56 6.11 -9.42 30.60
N PHE A 57 5.40 -9.25 31.73
CA PHE A 57 5.16 -10.29 32.74
C PHE A 57 3.91 -11.15 32.49
N VAL A 58 3.19 -10.91 31.40
CA VAL A 58 1.99 -11.70 31.06
C VAL A 58 2.38 -13.13 30.77
N ARG A 59 1.58 -14.08 31.30
CA ARG A 59 1.76 -15.54 31.12
C ARG A 59 0.46 -16.17 30.66
N HIS A 60 0.57 -17.27 29.92
CA HIS A 60 -0.58 -18.11 29.57
C HIS A 60 -1.19 -18.74 30.82
N ARG A 61 -2.42 -19.20 30.70
CA ARG A 61 -3.16 -19.96 31.72
C ARG A 61 -3.63 -21.32 31.22
N CYS A 62 -3.06 -21.77 30.11
CA CYS A 62 -3.36 -23.07 29.54
C CYS A 62 -2.85 -24.17 30.45
N THR A 63 -3.70 -25.13 30.80
CA THR A 63 -3.37 -26.33 31.59
C THR A 63 -3.39 -27.61 30.75
N ASN A 64 -3.76 -27.50 29.44
CA ASN A 64 -3.87 -28.66 28.57
C ASN A 64 -2.50 -29.18 28.16
N PHE A 65 -2.36 -30.49 28.02
CA PHE A 65 -1.19 -31.15 27.45
C PHE A 65 0.13 -30.79 28.14
N GLY A 66 0.11 -30.48 29.45
CA GLY A 66 1.28 -30.13 30.23
C GLY A 66 1.82 -28.70 30.02
N GLN A 67 1.04 -27.85 29.40
CA GLN A 67 1.42 -26.44 29.17
C GLN A 67 1.63 -25.67 30.48
N GLU A 68 0.93 -26.03 31.57
CA GLU A 68 1.10 -25.42 32.90
C GLU A 68 2.56 -25.52 33.44
N LYS A 69 3.34 -26.45 32.92
CA LYS A 69 4.76 -26.66 33.28
C LYS A 69 5.73 -25.87 32.40
N LYS A 70 5.24 -25.30 31.28
CA LYS A 70 6.07 -24.51 30.37
C LYS A 70 6.05 -23.06 30.77
N GLU A 71 7.21 -22.46 30.78
CA GLU A 71 7.36 -21.03 30.83
C GLU A 71 7.54 -20.50 29.39
N LEU A 72 6.68 -19.57 29.00
CA LEU A 72 6.75 -18.91 27.69
C LEU A 72 7.04 -17.43 27.93
N PRO A 73 8.30 -16.99 27.90
CA PRO A 73 8.69 -15.63 28.20
C PRO A 73 7.93 -14.61 27.33
N GLY A 74 7.31 -13.62 28.00
CA GLY A 74 6.51 -12.59 27.31
C GLY A 74 5.35 -13.14 26.46
N GLU A 75 4.96 -14.39 26.62
CA GLU A 75 3.90 -15.07 25.85
C GLU A 75 4.24 -15.21 24.34
N GLY A 76 5.52 -15.15 23.98
CA GLY A 76 5.96 -15.24 22.57
C GLY A 76 5.61 -14.03 21.71
N VAL A 77 5.32 -12.88 22.34
CA VAL A 77 5.12 -11.61 21.63
C VAL A 77 5.60 -10.44 22.47
N VAL A 78 6.38 -9.55 21.86
CA VAL A 78 6.81 -8.29 22.46
C VAL A 78 5.86 -7.20 21.99
N THR A 79 5.27 -6.44 22.91
CA THR A 79 4.26 -5.43 22.60
C THR A 79 4.61 -4.13 23.29
N GLY A 80 4.37 -2.99 22.65
CA GLY A 80 4.65 -1.69 23.26
C GLY A 80 4.45 -0.52 22.30
N TYR A 81 5.10 0.59 22.65
CA TYR A 81 5.09 1.81 21.87
C TYR A 81 6.44 2.54 21.98
N GLY A 82 6.67 3.42 21.06
CA GLY A 82 7.84 4.30 21.03
C GLY A 82 7.62 5.40 20.00
N THR A 83 8.69 6.08 19.60
CA THR A 83 8.61 7.07 18.51
C THR A 83 9.35 6.60 17.28
N ILE A 84 8.89 7.05 16.13
CA ILE A 84 9.58 6.96 14.83
C ILE A 84 9.62 8.38 14.27
N ASP A 85 10.83 8.90 14.10
CA ASP A 85 11.06 10.30 13.73
C ASP A 85 10.26 11.27 14.64
N GLY A 86 10.29 10.99 15.95
CA GLY A 86 9.61 11.75 17.01
C GLY A 86 8.09 11.57 17.09
N ARG A 87 7.46 10.78 16.20
CA ARG A 87 6.01 10.52 16.22
C ARG A 87 5.67 9.22 16.91
N LEU A 88 4.62 9.23 17.74
CA LEU A 88 4.14 8.05 18.47
C LEU A 88 3.68 6.96 17.51
N VAL A 89 4.17 5.72 17.74
CA VAL A 89 3.78 4.52 17.03
C VAL A 89 3.62 3.38 18.03
N TYR A 90 2.63 2.55 17.83
CA TYR A 90 2.44 1.30 18.57
C TYR A 90 2.88 0.11 17.73
N ALA A 91 3.48 -0.89 18.36
CA ALA A 91 3.92 -2.09 17.67
C ALA A 91 3.79 -3.36 18.50
N PHE A 92 3.65 -4.47 17.82
CA PHE A 92 3.87 -5.80 18.35
C PHE A 92 4.80 -6.60 17.43
N ALA A 93 5.61 -7.46 18.02
CA ALA A 93 6.50 -8.37 17.28
C ALA A 93 6.40 -9.78 17.87
N GLN A 94 6.01 -10.74 17.04
CA GLN A 94 5.96 -12.15 17.44
C GLN A 94 7.38 -12.70 17.57
N ASP A 95 7.64 -13.37 18.68
CA ASP A 95 8.95 -13.94 19.00
C ASP A 95 9.00 -15.41 18.63
N PHE A 96 9.55 -15.72 17.46
CA PHE A 96 9.68 -17.08 16.99
C PHE A 96 10.56 -17.95 17.88
N THR A 97 11.42 -17.36 18.71
CA THR A 97 12.27 -18.11 19.65
C THR A 97 11.46 -18.74 20.78
N VAL A 98 10.25 -18.24 21.06
CA VAL A 98 9.34 -18.72 22.10
C VAL A 98 8.17 -19.47 21.47
N GLU A 99 8.15 -20.80 21.58
CA GLU A 99 7.13 -21.71 21.04
C GLU A 99 6.76 -21.39 19.56
N GLY A 100 7.78 -21.00 18.75
CA GLY A 100 7.60 -20.64 17.34
C GLY A 100 6.71 -19.42 17.11
N GLY A 101 6.63 -18.48 18.06
CA GLY A 101 5.78 -17.31 17.97
C GLY A 101 4.28 -17.61 17.87
N SER A 102 3.86 -18.84 18.27
CA SER A 102 2.47 -19.29 18.12
C SER A 102 1.51 -18.49 18.99
N LEU A 103 0.35 -18.13 18.41
CA LEU A 103 -0.64 -17.28 19.06
C LEU A 103 -1.55 -18.10 19.98
N GLY A 104 -1.47 -17.83 21.27
CA GLY A 104 -2.42 -18.29 22.29
C GLY A 104 -3.32 -17.16 22.80
N GLU A 105 -4.19 -17.46 23.78
CA GLU A 105 -5.12 -16.50 24.36
C GLU A 105 -4.42 -15.21 24.84
N LYS A 106 -3.41 -15.35 25.69
CA LYS A 106 -2.73 -14.19 26.31
C LYS A 106 -1.81 -13.47 25.33
N HIS A 107 -1.21 -14.18 24.41
CA HIS A 107 -0.51 -13.61 23.27
C HIS A 107 -1.43 -12.65 22.50
N ALA A 108 -2.62 -13.11 22.11
CA ALA A 108 -3.61 -12.30 21.42
C ALA A 108 -4.07 -11.09 22.25
N HIS A 109 -4.32 -11.27 23.55
CA HIS A 109 -4.75 -10.18 24.42
C HIS A 109 -3.72 -9.06 24.54
N LYS A 110 -2.42 -9.38 24.50
CA LYS A 110 -1.35 -8.37 24.44
C LYS A 110 -1.43 -7.56 23.13
N ILE A 111 -1.63 -8.24 22.00
CA ILE A 111 -1.82 -7.59 20.69
C ILE A 111 -3.07 -6.72 20.71
N TRP A 112 -4.21 -7.22 21.19
CA TRP A 112 -5.44 -6.44 21.29
C TRP A 112 -5.26 -5.15 22.06
N LYS A 113 -4.57 -5.22 23.21
CA LYS A 113 -4.30 -4.04 24.05
C LYS A 113 -3.51 -2.96 23.30
N VAL A 114 -2.47 -3.36 22.57
CA VAL A 114 -1.66 -2.43 21.77
C VAL A 114 -2.48 -1.81 20.63
N MET A 115 -3.28 -2.60 19.91
CA MET A 115 -4.18 -2.10 18.87
C MET A 115 -5.23 -1.15 19.44
N ASP A 116 -5.83 -1.47 20.60
CA ASP A 116 -6.82 -0.61 21.26
C ASP A 116 -6.19 0.72 21.73
N LEU A 117 -4.93 0.69 22.20
CA LEU A 117 -4.20 1.90 22.57
C LEU A 117 -3.85 2.75 21.34
N ALA A 118 -3.37 2.13 20.27
CA ALA A 118 -3.10 2.82 19.01
C ALA A 118 -4.34 3.58 18.49
N MET A 119 -5.50 2.92 18.51
CA MET A 119 -6.78 3.54 18.15
C MET A 119 -7.16 4.70 19.06
N LYS A 120 -7.00 4.55 20.39
CA LYS A 120 -7.32 5.62 21.36
C LYS A 120 -6.43 6.83 21.21
N MET A 121 -5.17 6.62 20.84
CA MET A 121 -4.18 7.69 20.69
C MET A 121 -4.13 8.28 19.29
N GLY A 122 -4.82 7.67 18.31
CA GLY A 122 -4.73 8.07 16.91
C GLY A 122 -3.31 7.92 16.37
N ALA A 123 -2.66 6.80 16.63
CA ALA A 123 -1.28 6.54 16.24
C ALA A 123 -1.19 5.29 15.35
N PRO A 124 -0.23 5.22 14.40
CA PRO A 124 -0.01 4.04 13.57
C PRO A 124 0.24 2.78 14.40
N CYS A 125 -0.19 1.63 13.86
CA CYS A 125 0.03 0.32 14.48
C CYS A 125 0.81 -0.60 13.52
N ILE A 126 1.97 -1.11 13.98
CA ILE A 126 2.84 -1.98 13.21
C ILE A 126 2.86 -3.38 13.82
N GLY A 127 2.53 -4.40 13.02
CA GLY A 127 2.58 -5.79 13.42
C GLY A 127 3.70 -6.55 12.72
N ILE A 128 4.74 -6.98 13.46
CA ILE A 128 5.81 -7.82 12.94
C ILE A 128 5.43 -9.28 13.16
N ASN A 129 5.20 -10.01 12.07
CA ASN A 129 4.69 -11.36 12.06
C ASN A 129 5.85 -12.35 11.80
N ASP A 130 6.05 -13.25 12.74
CA ASP A 130 7.01 -14.36 12.67
C ASP A 130 6.47 -15.50 13.53
N SER A 131 5.56 -16.32 12.97
CA SER A 131 4.73 -17.23 13.75
C SER A 131 4.39 -18.51 13.00
N GLY A 132 4.38 -19.60 13.74
CA GLY A 132 3.85 -20.88 13.28
C GLY A 132 2.32 -20.96 13.23
N GLY A 133 1.60 -19.87 13.56
CA GLY A 133 0.14 -19.83 13.55
C GLY A 133 -0.51 -20.00 14.93
N ALA A 134 -1.71 -20.57 14.97
CA ALA A 134 -2.44 -20.79 16.21
C ALA A 134 -1.75 -21.83 17.11
N ARG A 135 -1.66 -21.55 18.41
CA ARG A 135 -1.18 -22.51 19.42
C ARG A 135 -2.22 -23.60 19.62
N ILE A 136 -1.97 -24.76 19.02
CA ILE A 136 -2.97 -25.86 18.96
C ILE A 136 -3.35 -26.41 20.34
N GLN A 137 -2.51 -26.29 21.33
CA GLN A 137 -2.78 -26.71 22.72
C GLN A 137 -3.86 -25.84 23.40
N GLU A 138 -4.07 -24.62 22.91
CA GLU A 138 -5.10 -23.70 23.39
C GLU A 138 -6.39 -23.77 22.57
N ALA A 139 -6.42 -24.60 21.53
CA ALA A 139 -7.61 -24.89 20.72
C ALA A 139 -8.40 -23.64 20.29
N VAL A 140 -9.69 -23.58 20.64
CA VAL A 140 -10.60 -22.49 20.25
C VAL A 140 -10.22 -21.14 20.85
N ASP A 141 -9.49 -21.11 21.97
CA ASP A 141 -9.02 -19.85 22.58
C ASP A 141 -8.02 -19.12 21.67
N ALA A 142 -7.15 -19.88 20.98
CA ALA A 142 -6.27 -19.31 19.96
C ALA A 142 -7.05 -18.75 18.75
N LEU A 143 -8.11 -19.43 18.30
CA LEU A 143 -8.99 -18.94 17.23
C LEU A 143 -9.73 -17.68 17.63
N SER A 144 -10.25 -17.62 18.86
CA SER A 144 -10.84 -16.42 19.45
C SER A 144 -9.86 -15.26 19.46
N GLY A 145 -8.57 -15.56 19.75
CA GLY A 145 -7.48 -14.61 19.68
C GLY A 145 -7.33 -13.95 18.32
N TYR A 146 -7.32 -14.74 17.25
CA TYR A 146 -7.29 -14.21 15.88
C TYR A 146 -8.55 -13.43 15.53
N GLY A 147 -9.73 -13.93 15.88
CA GLY A 147 -10.99 -13.23 15.65
C GLY A 147 -11.00 -11.81 16.23
N GLY A 148 -10.47 -11.65 17.45
CA GLY A 148 -10.36 -10.35 18.09
C GLY A 148 -9.34 -9.41 17.42
N ILE A 149 -8.28 -9.95 16.82
CA ILE A 149 -7.33 -9.17 16.00
C ILE A 149 -8.03 -8.69 14.72
N PHE A 150 -8.70 -9.58 13.97
CA PHE A 150 -9.40 -9.22 12.72
C PHE A 150 -10.47 -8.15 12.94
N TYR A 151 -11.22 -8.27 14.04
CA TYR A 151 -12.20 -7.25 14.43
C TYR A 151 -11.54 -5.87 14.60
N ARG A 152 -10.39 -5.82 15.28
CA ARG A 152 -9.65 -4.58 15.50
C ARG A 152 -9.02 -4.03 14.23
N ASN A 153 -8.45 -4.88 13.36
CA ASN A 153 -7.98 -4.44 12.04
C ASN A 153 -9.09 -3.73 11.25
N THR A 154 -10.29 -4.32 11.23
CA THR A 154 -11.44 -3.74 10.54
C THR A 154 -11.88 -2.42 11.16
N LYS A 155 -11.89 -2.30 12.49
CA LYS A 155 -12.26 -1.06 13.18
C LYS A 155 -11.23 0.05 13.03
N SER A 156 -9.95 -0.30 12.88
CA SER A 156 -8.84 0.64 12.68
C SER A 156 -8.72 1.12 11.24
N SER A 157 -9.32 0.39 10.29
CA SER A 157 -9.23 0.69 8.85
C SER A 157 -9.76 2.09 8.53
N GLY A 158 -8.93 2.89 7.88
CA GLY A 158 -9.23 4.29 7.56
C GLY A 158 -9.25 5.24 8.76
N VAL A 159 -8.80 4.79 9.95
CA VAL A 159 -8.69 5.61 11.17
C VAL A 159 -7.23 5.86 11.53
N ILE A 160 -6.44 4.81 11.59
CA ILE A 160 -5.00 4.85 11.80
C ILE A 160 -4.30 4.00 10.74
N PRO A 161 -3.10 4.37 10.27
CA PRO A 161 -2.30 3.52 9.40
C PRO A 161 -1.95 2.20 10.07
N GLN A 162 -2.19 1.09 9.37
CA GLN A 162 -1.89 -0.26 9.83
C GLN A 162 -0.87 -0.90 8.89
N ILE A 163 0.27 -1.32 9.43
CA ILE A 163 1.36 -1.93 8.67
C ILE A 163 1.63 -3.32 9.19
N SER A 164 1.55 -4.32 8.33
CA SER A 164 1.96 -5.69 8.62
C SER A 164 3.31 -5.99 7.98
N VAL A 165 4.18 -6.60 8.76
CA VAL A 165 5.55 -6.92 8.35
C VAL A 165 5.76 -8.41 8.53
N ILE A 166 6.04 -9.13 7.45
CA ILE A 166 6.24 -10.56 7.48
C ILE A 166 7.75 -10.84 7.46
N MET A 167 8.28 -11.24 8.60
CA MET A 167 9.71 -11.51 8.81
C MET A 167 9.99 -12.99 9.17
N GLY A 168 9.07 -13.86 8.79
CA GLY A 168 9.15 -15.29 9.01
C GLY A 168 7.93 -16.00 8.46
N PRO A 169 7.64 -17.23 8.92
CA PRO A 169 6.42 -17.92 8.56
C PRO A 169 5.18 -17.15 9.04
N CYS A 170 4.15 -17.08 8.18
CA CYS A 170 2.82 -16.61 8.50
C CYS A 170 1.81 -17.49 7.75
N ALA A 171 1.21 -18.46 8.45
CA ALA A 171 0.43 -19.51 7.82
C ALA A 171 -0.96 -19.69 8.45
N GLY A 172 -1.89 -20.22 7.67
CA GLY A 172 -3.26 -20.48 8.11
C GLY A 172 -4.02 -19.20 8.43
N GLY A 173 -4.76 -19.20 9.53
CA GLY A 173 -5.54 -18.02 9.97
C GLY A 173 -4.73 -16.75 10.19
N ALA A 174 -3.42 -16.87 10.43
CA ALA A 174 -2.54 -15.73 10.67
C ALA A 174 -2.45 -14.77 9.48
N VAL A 175 -2.64 -15.25 8.23
CA VAL A 175 -2.50 -14.43 7.01
C VAL A 175 -3.61 -13.41 6.82
N TYR A 176 -4.76 -13.61 7.48
CA TYR A 176 -5.90 -12.71 7.30
C TYR A 176 -5.72 -11.36 7.99
N SER A 177 -5.03 -11.30 9.14
CA SER A 177 -4.72 -10.03 9.78
C SER A 177 -3.88 -9.12 8.86
N PRO A 178 -2.75 -9.55 8.29
CA PRO A 178 -2.02 -8.78 7.30
C PRO A 178 -2.89 -8.32 6.12
N ALA A 179 -3.73 -9.21 5.57
CA ALA A 179 -4.60 -8.88 4.44
C ALA A 179 -5.66 -7.81 4.75
N LEU A 180 -5.98 -7.60 6.03
CA LEU A 180 -6.89 -6.54 6.50
C LEU A 180 -6.18 -5.21 6.79
N THR A 181 -4.85 -5.17 6.81
CA THR A 181 -4.07 -3.95 7.04
C THR A 181 -3.84 -3.16 5.76
N ASP A 182 -3.31 -1.94 5.88
CA ASP A 182 -3.13 -1.04 4.73
C ASP A 182 -1.94 -1.46 3.86
N PHE A 183 -0.81 -1.82 4.48
CA PHE A 183 0.40 -2.22 3.79
C PHE A 183 1.00 -3.50 4.36
N ILE A 184 1.55 -4.32 3.47
CA ILE A 184 2.23 -5.57 3.81
C ILE A 184 3.65 -5.53 3.25
N PHE A 185 4.63 -5.65 4.13
CA PHE A 185 6.04 -5.84 3.80
C PHE A 185 6.41 -7.31 3.95
N MET A 186 7.23 -7.83 3.05
CA MET A 186 7.78 -9.19 3.14
C MET A 186 9.28 -9.21 2.91
N VAL A 187 10.01 -9.93 3.74
CA VAL A 187 11.46 -10.13 3.59
C VAL A 187 11.71 -11.32 2.68
N LYS A 188 12.54 -11.15 1.65
CA LYS A 188 12.91 -12.20 0.69
C LYS A 188 13.57 -13.38 1.39
N ASN A 189 13.31 -14.58 0.92
CA ASN A 189 13.90 -15.84 1.34
C ASN A 189 13.65 -16.28 2.80
N THR A 190 13.17 -15.39 3.67
CA THR A 190 12.92 -15.70 5.09
C THR A 190 11.45 -15.66 5.47
N SER A 191 10.63 -14.98 4.71
CA SER A 191 9.20 -14.83 4.97
C SER A 191 8.33 -15.62 3.99
N GLN A 192 7.28 -16.24 4.49
CA GLN A 192 6.26 -16.91 3.66
C GLN A 192 4.87 -16.65 4.22
N MET A 193 3.92 -16.45 3.30
CA MET A 193 2.48 -16.38 3.59
C MET A 193 1.72 -17.41 2.75
N PHE A 194 0.90 -18.25 3.39
CA PHE A 194 -0.04 -19.13 2.69
C PHE A 194 -1.14 -19.62 3.63
N ILE A 195 -2.32 -19.91 3.11
CA ILE A 195 -3.40 -20.49 3.90
C ILE A 195 -3.06 -21.91 4.30
N THR A 196 -2.57 -22.70 3.35
CA THR A 196 -2.11 -24.08 3.57
C THR A 196 -0.72 -24.27 2.97
N GLY A 197 0.17 -24.88 3.73
CA GLY A 197 1.56 -25.09 3.30
C GLY A 197 1.72 -26.19 2.24
N PRO A 198 2.90 -26.29 1.62
CA PRO A 198 3.20 -27.22 0.52
C PRO A 198 2.85 -28.68 0.81
N ALA A 199 3.09 -29.14 2.05
CA ALA A 199 2.80 -30.52 2.45
C ALA A 199 1.30 -30.87 2.36
N VAL A 200 0.44 -29.93 2.75
CA VAL A 200 -1.02 -30.10 2.66
C VAL A 200 -1.50 -30.04 1.22
N ILE A 201 -0.99 -29.09 0.42
CA ILE A 201 -1.27 -29.01 -1.01
C ILE A 201 -0.92 -30.32 -1.71
N LYS A 202 0.29 -30.83 -1.49
CA LYS A 202 0.71 -32.12 -2.05
C LYS A 202 -0.20 -33.27 -1.67
N SER A 203 -0.70 -33.30 -0.44
CA SER A 203 -1.59 -34.38 0.03
C SER A 203 -3.01 -34.30 -0.55
N VAL A 204 -3.49 -33.10 -0.89
CA VAL A 204 -4.88 -32.87 -1.33
C VAL A 204 -4.98 -32.80 -2.85
N THR A 205 -4.08 -32.04 -3.51
CA THR A 205 -4.13 -31.77 -4.96
C THR A 205 -3.04 -32.51 -5.75
N ALA A 206 -2.10 -33.17 -5.06
CA ALA A 206 -0.90 -33.80 -5.64
C ALA A 206 0.07 -32.83 -6.35
N GLU A 207 -0.10 -31.53 -6.15
CA GLU A 207 0.82 -30.51 -6.67
C GLU A 207 2.07 -30.43 -5.82
N GLU A 208 3.24 -30.34 -6.46
CA GLU A 208 4.53 -30.14 -5.81
C GLU A 208 4.98 -28.69 -5.98
N VAL A 209 5.21 -28.01 -4.87
CA VAL A 209 5.63 -26.60 -4.84
C VAL A 209 6.49 -26.37 -3.58
N THR A 210 7.48 -25.51 -3.68
CA THR A 210 8.25 -25.08 -2.50
C THR A 210 7.51 -23.98 -1.73
N ALA A 211 7.87 -23.76 -0.47
CA ALA A 211 7.28 -22.69 0.33
C ALA A 211 7.52 -21.29 -0.27
N GLU A 212 8.72 -21.09 -0.86
CA GLU A 212 9.08 -19.82 -1.49
C GLU A 212 8.28 -19.60 -2.79
N GLU A 213 8.13 -20.62 -3.64
CA GLU A 213 7.32 -20.51 -4.86
C GLU A 213 5.83 -20.31 -4.56
N LEU A 214 5.32 -20.95 -3.49
CA LEU A 214 3.91 -20.86 -3.12
C LEU A 214 3.57 -19.50 -2.51
N GLY A 215 4.39 -19.01 -1.57
CA GLY A 215 4.03 -17.86 -0.76
C GLY A 215 5.23 -17.04 -0.28
N GLY A 216 6.35 -17.06 -0.98
CA GLY A 216 7.49 -16.19 -0.72
C GLY A 216 7.23 -14.73 -1.06
N ALA A 217 8.14 -13.85 -0.64
CA ALA A 217 8.01 -12.41 -0.80
C ALA A 217 7.73 -11.99 -2.25
N MET A 218 8.49 -12.51 -3.22
CA MET A 218 8.32 -12.13 -4.61
C MET A 218 7.06 -12.72 -5.24
N THR A 219 6.59 -13.88 -4.81
CA THR A 219 5.31 -14.45 -5.25
C THR A 219 4.16 -13.52 -4.91
N HIS A 220 4.13 -13.01 -3.68
CA HIS A 220 3.09 -12.09 -3.23
C HIS A 220 3.25 -10.66 -3.75
N ASN A 221 4.48 -10.24 -4.07
CA ASN A 221 4.75 -8.93 -4.65
C ASN A 221 4.53 -8.87 -6.17
N SER A 222 4.57 -10.01 -6.91
CA SER A 222 4.50 -9.98 -8.37
C SER A 222 3.33 -10.74 -8.98
N ARG A 223 2.81 -11.77 -8.30
CA ARG A 223 1.73 -12.61 -8.83
C ARG A 223 0.39 -12.38 -8.17
N SER A 224 0.34 -12.41 -6.85
CA SER A 224 -0.93 -12.30 -6.12
C SER A 224 -1.30 -10.87 -5.72
N GLY A 225 -0.35 -9.95 -5.69
CA GLY A 225 -0.56 -8.58 -5.23
C GLY A 225 -0.94 -8.47 -3.75
N VAL A 226 -0.73 -9.52 -2.95
CA VAL A 226 -1.02 -9.50 -1.51
C VAL A 226 -0.02 -8.62 -0.77
N ALA A 227 1.27 -8.71 -1.10
CA ALA A 227 2.31 -7.88 -0.50
C ALA A 227 2.58 -6.63 -1.35
N HIS A 228 2.82 -5.52 -0.65
CA HIS A 228 3.04 -4.21 -1.26
C HIS A 228 4.53 -3.92 -1.49
N PHE A 229 5.38 -4.44 -0.59
CA PHE A 229 6.82 -4.17 -0.59
C PHE A 229 7.62 -5.45 -0.33
N ALA A 230 8.77 -5.57 -0.98
CA ALA A 230 9.73 -6.65 -0.79
C ALA A 230 11.05 -6.07 -0.30
N ALA A 231 11.60 -6.64 0.78
CA ALA A 231 12.85 -6.20 1.38
C ALA A 231 13.91 -7.31 1.28
N GLU A 232 15.18 -6.93 1.24
CA GLU A 232 16.31 -7.87 1.12
C GLU A 232 16.58 -8.61 2.44
N ASN A 233 16.40 -7.92 3.58
CA ASN A 233 16.62 -8.43 4.94
C ASN A 233 15.76 -7.68 5.96
N ASP A 234 15.86 -8.02 7.23
CA ASP A 234 15.08 -7.40 8.31
C ASP A 234 15.41 -5.92 8.48
N GLU A 235 16.67 -5.51 8.35
CA GLU A 235 17.14 -4.13 8.47
C GLU A 235 16.60 -3.26 7.34
N ASP A 236 16.78 -3.68 6.08
CA ASP A 236 16.22 -2.99 4.91
C ASP A 236 14.71 -2.84 5.02
N CYS A 237 14.02 -3.88 5.50
CA CYS A 237 12.58 -3.83 5.70
C CYS A 237 12.17 -2.74 6.70
N ILE A 238 12.91 -2.61 7.80
CA ILE A 238 12.64 -1.59 8.83
C ILE A 238 12.90 -0.19 8.29
N GLU A 239 13.98 0.01 7.53
CA GLU A 239 14.26 1.28 6.87
C GLU A 239 13.13 1.68 5.90
N GLN A 240 12.64 0.73 5.10
CA GLN A 240 11.52 0.96 4.17
C GLN A 240 10.23 1.31 4.93
N ILE A 241 9.95 0.71 6.09
CA ILE A 241 8.78 1.05 6.92
C ILE A 241 8.90 2.49 7.46
N ARG A 242 10.05 2.87 7.98
CA ARG A 242 10.32 4.24 8.46
C ARG A 242 10.14 5.25 7.31
N TYR A 243 10.66 4.92 6.13
CA TYR A 243 10.51 5.75 4.93
C TYR A 243 9.04 5.89 4.51
N LEU A 244 8.25 4.80 4.49
CA LEU A 244 6.81 4.88 4.22
C LEU A 244 6.11 5.80 5.22
N LEU A 245 6.38 5.65 6.51
CA LEU A 245 5.76 6.47 7.56
C LEU A 245 6.06 7.97 7.40
N SER A 246 7.18 8.34 6.77
CA SER A 246 7.50 9.75 6.50
C SER A 246 6.52 10.44 5.53
N PHE A 247 5.77 9.67 4.76
CA PHE A 247 4.71 10.17 3.87
C PHE A 247 3.34 10.22 4.52
N LEU A 248 3.11 9.45 5.60
CA LEU A 248 1.79 9.22 6.16
C LEU A 248 1.50 10.13 7.37
N PRO A 249 0.25 10.58 7.57
CA PRO A 249 -0.16 11.18 8.83
C PRO A 249 -0.23 10.13 9.94
N SER A 250 -0.35 10.56 11.19
CA SER A 250 -0.51 9.62 12.30
C SER A 250 -1.91 8.98 12.33
N ASN A 251 -2.92 9.70 11.83
CA ASN A 251 -4.32 9.25 11.77
C ASN A 251 -5.12 10.05 10.74
N ASN A 252 -6.37 9.67 10.53
CA ASN A 252 -7.26 10.28 9.54
C ASN A 252 -7.72 11.72 9.86
N MET A 253 -7.40 12.25 11.03
CA MET A 253 -7.74 13.63 11.44
C MET A 253 -6.57 14.60 11.27
N GLU A 254 -5.39 14.09 10.97
CA GLU A 254 -4.17 14.87 10.77
C GLU A 254 -3.85 15.02 9.28
N GLU A 255 -3.14 16.09 8.95
CA GLU A 255 -2.53 16.27 7.63
C GLU A 255 -1.20 15.49 7.57
N THR A 256 -0.76 15.18 6.35
CA THR A 256 0.55 14.55 6.14
C THR A 256 1.69 15.44 6.62
N PRO A 257 2.80 14.85 7.09
CA PRO A 257 3.99 15.63 7.42
C PRO A 257 4.46 16.46 6.22
N ARG A 258 4.74 17.73 6.43
CA ARG A 258 5.39 18.58 5.43
C ARG A 258 6.89 18.59 5.66
N VAL A 259 7.67 18.32 4.63
CA VAL A 259 9.13 18.20 4.69
C VAL A 259 9.76 19.29 3.81
N GLU A 260 10.73 20.02 4.33
CA GLU A 260 11.54 20.93 3.51
C GLU A 260 12.49 20.11 2.65
N THR A 261 12.20 20.06 1.34
CA THR A 261 12.99 19.26 0.38
C THR A 261 14.12 20.06 -0.28
N GLY A 262 14.04 21.39 -0.22
CA GLY A 262 14.99 22.30 -0.85
C GLY A 262 14.88 22.38 -2.38
N ASP A 263 13.94 21.66 -2.99
CA ASP A 263 13.70 21.72 -4.43
C ASP A 263 12.82 22.93 -4.78
N ASP A 264 13.19 23.71 -5.80
CA ASP A 264 12.46 24.91 -6.22
C ASP A 264 11.04 24.56 -6.68
N PRO A 265 9.99 25.07 -6.04
CA PRO A 265 8.62 24.83 -6.44
C PRO A 265 8.27 25.36 -7.84
N ASN A 266 9.03 26.35 -8.33
CA ASN A 266 8.83 26.94 -9.65
C ASN A 266 9.75 26.35 -10.73
N ARG A 267 10.51 25.33 -10.40
CA ARG A 267 11.40 24.65 -11.34
C ARG A 267 10.60 24.13 -12.53
N GLN A 268 11.09 24.42 -13.73
CA GLN A 268 10.61 23.88 -15.00
C GLN A 268 11.63 22.87 -15.52
N ASP A 269 11.16 21.81 -16.18
CA ASP A 269 12.04 20.79 -16.75
C ASP A 269 11.79 20.67 -18.26
N GLU A 270 12.72 21.20 -19.05
CA GLU A 270 12.63 21.19 -20.52
C GLU A 270 12.57 19.78 -21.11
N SER A 271 13.05 18.74 -20.40
CA SER A 271 12.99 17.35 -20.88
C SER A 271 11.56 16.86 -21.06
N LEU A 272 10.61 17.40 -20.30
CA LEU A 272 9.19 17.06 -20.42
C LEU A 272 8.59 17.45 -21.79
N ASN A 273 9.13 18.47 -22.44
CA ASN A 273 8.67 18.89 -23.77
C ASN A 273 8.96 17.87 -24.87
N THR A 274 9.85 16.91 -24.59
CA THR A 274 10.27 15.87 -25.57
C THR A 274 10.14 14.45 -25.05
N VAL A 275 9.65 14.24 -23.81
CA VAL A 275 9.55 12.91 -23.20
C VAL A 275 8.49 12.04 -23.88
N VAL A 276 7.40 12.66 -24.34
CA VAL A 276 6.37 11.97 -25.11
C VAL A 276 6.79 11.92 -26.58
N PRO A 277 6.96 10.72 -27.17
CA PRO A 277 7.36 10.59 -28.57
C PRO A 277 6.28 11.14 -29.53
N ASP A 278 6.72 11.73 -30.66
CA ASP A 278 5.81 12.17 -31.75
C ASP A 278 5.00 11.00 -32.36
N ASN A 279 5.60 9.81 -32.39
CA ASN A 279 4.88 8.59 -32.78
C ASN A 279 3.95 8.13 -31.64
N PRO A 280 2.62 8.19 -31.80
CA PRO A 280 1.68 7.83 -30.75
C PRO A 280 1.75 6.35 -30.32
N ASN A 281 2.41 5.50 -31.10
CA ASN A 281 2.60 4.09 -30.76
C ASN A 281 3.97 3.80 -30.12
N ALA A 282 4.86 4.77 -30.06
CA ALA A 282 6.13 4.60 -29.36
C ALA A 282 5.92 4.68 -27.84
N PRO A 283 6.44 3.72 -27.07
CA PRO A 283 6.36 3.76 -25.62
C PRO A 283 7.36 4.77 -25.03
N TYR A 284 7.13 5.19 -23.81
CA TYR A 284 8.05 5.92 -22.94
C TYR A 284 7.81 5.52 -21.49
N ASP A 285 8.81 5.76 -20.63
CA ASP A 285 8.70 5.45 -19.19
C ASP A 285 8.02 6.61 -18.45
N MET A 286 6.84 6.38 -17.90
CA MET A 286 6.12 7.37 -17.12
C MET A 286 6.86 7.71 -15.81
N LYS A 287 7.73 6.84 -15.34
CA LYS A 287 8.57 7.13 -14.17
C LYS A 287 9.55 8.28 -14.41
N ASP A 288 9.99 8.48 -15.64
CA ASP A 288 10.83 9.64 -15.99
C ASP A 288 10.03 10.94 -15.88
N VAL A 289 8.77 10.93 -16.30
CA VAL A 289 7.85 12.05 -16.08
C VAL A 289 7.66 12.31 -14.58
N ILE A 290 7.39 11.28 -13.80
CA ILE A 290 7.23 11.42 -12.35
C ILE A 290 8.49 12.02 -11.72
N ARG A 291 9.70 11.51 -12.04
CA ARG A 291 10.96 12.04 -11.51
C ARG A 291 11.16 13.53 -11.83
N SER A 292 10.81 13.94 -13.03
CA SER A 292 10.92 15.34 -13.42
C SER A 292 9.96 16.26 -12.65
N LEU A 293 8.82 15.74 -12.20
CA LEU A 293 7.79 16.54 -11.54
C LEU A 293 7.97 16.65 -10.03
N VAL A 294 8.36 15.57 -9.36
CA VAL A 294 8.38 15.47 -7.90
C VAL A 294 9.64 16.06 -7.29
N ASP A 295 9.58 16.39 -6.01
CA ASP A 295 10.71 16.93 -5.26
C ASP A 295 11.90 15.98 -5.29
N ASN A 296 13.07 16.51 -5.70
CA ASN A 296 14.33 15.78 -5.83
C ASN A 296 14.28 14.52 -6.72
N GLY A 297 13.21 14.34 -7.49
CA GLY A 297 13.00 13.14 -8.30
C GLY A 297 12.65 11.89 -7.46
N GLU A 298 12.31 12.05 -6.19
CA GLU A 298 12.07 10.95 -5.25
C GLU A 298 10.60 10.58 -5.16
N PHE A 299 10.32 9.28 -5.33
CA PHE A 299 8.99 8.71 -5.10
C PHE A 299 9.10 7.29 -4.55
N TYR A 300 8.08 6.85 -3.83
CA TYR A 300 8.02 5.51 -3.22
C TYR A 300 6.87 4.72 -3.82
N GLU A 301 7.19 3.77 -4.69
CA GLU A 301 6.21 3.00 -5.46
C GLU A 301 5.61 1.87 -4.61
N VAL A 302 4.29 1.81 -4.56
CA VAL A 302 3.50 0.75 -3.92
C VAL A 302 3.19 -0.32 -4.96
N HIS A 303 3.39 -1.60 -4.63
CA HIS A 303 3.22 -2.70 -5.58
C HIS A 303 4.10 -2.56 -6.84
N GLN A 304 5.37 -2.22 -6.67
CA GLN A 304 6.30 -2.00 -7.78
C GLN A 304 6.37 -3.19 -8.77
N HIS A 305 6.15 -4.41 -8.30
CA HIS A 305 6.25 -5.64 -9.09
C HIS A 305 4.90 -6.21 -9.53
N PHE A 306 3.78 -5.62 -9.09
CA PHE A 306 2.43 -6.08 -9.41
C PHE A 306 1.68 -5.04 -10.24
N ALA A 307 0.95 -5.50 -11.27
CA ALA A 307 0.20 -4.63 -12.18
C ALA A 307 1.05 -3.43 -12.64
N THR A 308 2.19 -3.74 -13.28
CA THR A 308 3.21 -2.74 -13.64
C THR A 308 2.78 -1.81 -14.79
N ASN A 309 1.62 -2.07 -15.41
CA ASN A 309 0.94 -1.20 -16.37
C ASN A 309 0.31 0.03 -15.72
N ILE A 310 0.24 0.08 -14.38
CA ILE A 310 -0.16 1.26 -13.60
C ILE A 310 0.82 1.48 -12.44
N ILE A 311 1.24 2.73 -12.25
CA ILE A 311 2.10 3.16 -11.17
C ILE A 311 1.22 3.78 -10.09
N CYS A 312 1.41 3.34 -8.85
CA CYS A 312 0.86 3.97 -7.65
C CYS A 312 2.02 4.29 -6.72
N CYS A 313 2.25 5.55 -6.39
CA CYS A 313 3.38 5.91 -5.55
C CYS A 313 3.07 7.11 -4.65
N PHE A 314 3.77 7.19 -3.52
CA PHE A 314 3.86 8.40 -2.72
C PHE A 314 5.02 9.26 -3.22
N ALA A 315 4.81 10.55 -3.28
CA ALA A 315 5.84 11.52 -3.66
C ALA A 315 5.58 12.86 -2.94
N ARG A 316 6.45 13.84 -3.17
CA ARG A 316 6.26 15.17 -2.61
C ARG A 316 6.27 16.24 -3.70
N PHE A 317 5.41 17.24 -3.52
CA PHE A 317 5.40 18.49 -4.27
C PHE A 317 5.48 19.66 -3.29
N ASP A 318 6.57 20.42 -3.30
CA ASP A 318 6.85 21.49 -2.34
C ASP A 318 6.73 20.98 -0.89
N GLY A 319 7.33 19.82 -0.63
CA GLY A 319 7.33 19.15 0.66
C GLY A 319 6.01 18.51 1.10
N ARG A 320 4.93 18.67 0.34
CA ARG A 320 3.61 18.07 0.62
C ARG A 320 3.52 16.68 0.01
N THR A 321 3.13 15.69 0.81
CA THR A 321 2.87 14.34 0.31
C THR A 321 1.65 14.32 -0.61
N VAL A 322 1.78 13.59 -1.72
CA VAL A 322 0.70 13.25 -2.65
C VAL A 322 0.74 11.77 -2.99
N GLY A 323 -0.40 11.22 -3.38
CA GLY A 323 -0.51 9.93 -4.06
C GLY A 323 -0.55 10.14 -5.57
N ILE A 324 0.35 9.52 -6.30
CA ILE A 324 0.37 9.57 -7.76
C ILE A 324 -0.19 8.27 -8.32
N ILE A 325 -1.14 8.38 -9.25
CA ILE A 325 -1.65 7.26 -10.06
C ILE A 325 -1.35 7.58 -11.52
N ALA A 326 -0.56 6.74 -12.17
CA ALA A 326 -0.09 6.99 -13.53
C ALA A 326 -0.14 5.72 -14.40
N ASN A 327 -0.55 5.86 -15.65
CA ASN A 327 -0.44 4.76 -16.61
C ASN A 327 1.04 4.58 -17.01
N GLU A 328 1.47 3.33 -17.26
CA GLU A 328 2.83 3.02 -17.73
C GLU A 328 2.79 2.54 -19.19
N PRO A 329 3.09 3.43 -20.15
CA PRO A 329 3.00 3.10 -21.56
C PRO A 329 3.95 2.00 -22.05
N ASN A 330 5.04 1.75 -21.32
CA ASN A 330 5.95 0.65 -21.62
C ASN A 330 5.35 -0.74 -21.36
N VAL A 331 4.28 -0.80 -20.56
CA VAL A 331 3.64 -2.06 -20.18
C VAL A 331 2.19 -2.07 -20.67
N MET A 332 1.86 -2.97 -21.57
CA MET A 332 0.52 -3.09 -22.18
C MET A 332 -0.03 -1.75 -22.73
N ALA A 333 0.87 -0.87 -23.20
CA ALA A 333 0.56 0.49 -23.66
C ALA A 333 -0.21 1.35 -22.63
N GLY A 334 -0.10 1.05 -21.34
CA GLY A 334 -0.84 1.74 -20.26
C GLY A 334 -2.31 1.33 -20.13
N CYS A 335 -2.77 0.26 -20.78
CA CYS A 335 -4.14 -0.26 -20.63
C CYS A 335 -4.44 -0.63 -19.20
N LEU A 336 -5.71 -0.44 -18.79
CA LEU A 336 -6.21 -0.89 -17.47
C LEU A 336 -6.71 -2.33 -17.59
N ASP A 337 -6.22 -3.21 -16.74
CA ASP A 337 -6.70 -4.58 -16.56
C ASP A 337 -7.31 -4.78 -15.17
N VAL A 338 -7.68 -6.02 -14.83
CA VAL A 338 -8.25 -6.38 -13.53
C VAL A 338 -7.30 -6.01 -12.39
N ASP A 339 -6.01 -6.31 -12.54
CA ASP A 339 -5.03 -6.09 -11.49
C ASP A 339 -4.69 -4.60 -11.30
N ALA A 340 -4.54 -3.86 -12.40
CA ALA A 340 -4.37 -2.40 -12.35
C ALA A 340 -5.56 -1.70 -11.69
N SER A 341 -6.78 -2.17 -12.00
CA SER A 341 -8.01 -1.64 -11.38
C SER A 341 -8.06 -1.90 -9.87
N ASN A 342 -7.64 -3.08 -9.42
CA ASN A 342 -7.59 -3.41 -8.00
C ASN A 342 -6.49 -2.63 -7.25
N LYS A 343 -5.26 -2.58 -7.82
CA LYS A 343 -4.12 -1.85 -7.27
C LYS A 343 -4.45 -0.37 -7.06
N SER A 344 -4.93 0.29 -8.11
CA SER A 344 -5.26 1.72 -8.08
C SER A 344 -6.42 2.03 -7.14
N SER A 345 -7.50 1.25 -7.19
CA SER A 345 -8.66 1.48 -6.32
C SER A 345 -8.32 1.43 -4.85
N ARG A 346 -7.51 0.46 -4.43
CA ARG A 346 -7.06 0.35 -3.04
C ARG A 346 -6.17 1.52 -2.64
N PHE A 347 -5.25 1.94 -3.51
CA PHE A 347 -4.35 3.06 -3.26
C PHE A 347 -5.11 4.40 -3.17
N ILE A 348 -6.06 4.65 -4.07
CA ILE A 348 -6.92 5.84 -4.04
C ILE A 348 -7.69 5.93 -2.72
N ARG A 349 -8.31 4.81 -2.30
CA ARG A 349 -9.06 4.77 -1.04
C ARG A 349 -8.19 4.98 0.19
N PHE A 350 -6.97 4.47 0.18
CA PHE A 350 -6.00 4.74 1.23
C PHE A 350 -5.65 6.23 1.29
N CYS A 351 -5.31 6.83 0.15
CA CYS A 351 -4.98 8.26 0.09
C CYS A 351 -6.14 9.14 0.59
N ASP A 352 -7.38 8.83 0.17
CA ASP A 352 -8.55 9.56 0.62
C ASP A 352 -8.79 9.43 2.13
N ALA A 353 -8.66 8.20 2.67
CA ALA A 353 -8.83 7.95 4.10
C ALA A 353 -7.82 8.71 4.99
N PHE A 354 -6.66 9.05 4.45
CA PHE A 354 -5.56 9.68 5.19
C PHE A 354 -5.18 11.08 4.67
N ASN A 355 -6.12 11.80 4.08
CA ASN A 355 -5.97 13.20 3.65
C ASN A 355 -4.81 13.45 2.66
N ILE A 356 -4.47 12.46 1.84
CA ILE A 356 -3.39 12.54 0.86
C ILE A 356 -3.99 12.96 -0.50
N PRO A 357 -3.66 14.15 -1.04
CA PRO A 357 -4.12 14.57 -2.36
C PRO A 357 -3.68 13.63 -3.47
N LEU A 358 -4.48 13.52 -4.53
CA LEU A 358 -4.24 12.66 -5.67
C LEU A 358 -3.79 13.46 -6.89
N VAL A 359 -2.71 13.00 -7.52
CA VAL A 359 -2.23 13.49 -8.81
C VAL A 359 -2.27 12.36 -9.82
N ASN A 360 -3.02 12.52 -10.90
CA ASN A 360 -3.19 11.50 -11.92
C ASN A 360 -2.43 11.89 -13.18
N LEU A 361 -1.59 11.02 -13.72
CA LEU A 361 -0.90 11.20 -15.00
C LEU A 361 -1.49 10.20 -16.00
N VAL A 362 -2.13 10.72 -17.04
CA VAL A 362 -2.99 9.92 -17.91
C VAL A 362 -2.38 9.72 -19.29
N ASP A 363 -2.10 8.47 -19.62
CA ASP A 363 -1.83 7.97 -20.97
C ASP A 363 -2.45 6.58 -21.13
N VAL A 364 -3.75 6.53 -21.40
CA VAL A 364 -4.53 5.30 -21.38
C VAL A 364 -5.33 5.10 -22.68
N PRO A 365 -5.05 4.04 -23.45
CA PRO A 365 -5.78 3.76 -24.69
C PRO A 365 -7.11 3.02 -24.47
N GLY A 366 -7.30 2.39 -23.30
CA GLY A 366 -8.51 1.61 -23.01
C GLY A 366 -8.37 0.70 -21.81
N PHE A 367 -9.46 0.04 -21.45
CA PHE A 367 -9.39 -1.21 -20.70
C PHE A 367 -8.86 -2.32 -21.59
N LEU A 368 -8.06 -3.23 -21.02
CA LEU A 368 -7.46 -4.34 -21.79
C LEU A 368 -8.56 -5.27 -22.30
N PRO A 369 -8.71 -5.44 -23.62
CA PRO A 369 -9.69 -6.36 -24.19
C PRO A 369 -9.21 -7.82 -24.05
N GLY A 370 -10.14 -8.75 -23.94
CA GLY A 370 -9.82 -10.17 -23.96
C GLY A 370 -10.81 -11.01 -23.15
N VAL A 371 -10.97 -12.27 -23.58
CA VAL A 371 -11.88 -13.22 -22.91
C VAL A 371 -11.49 -13.43 -21.44
N ASP A 372 -10.19 -13.53 -21.16
CA ASP A 372 -9.69 -13.72 -19.79
C ASP A 372 -10.01 -12.52 -18.89
N GLN A 373 -9.93 -11.29 -19.42
CA GLN A 373 -10.31 -10.08 -18.69
C GLN A 373 -11.82 -10.05 -18.40
N GLU A 374 -12.65 -10.37 -19.40
CA GLU A 374 -14.10 -10.44 -19.22
C GLU A 374 -14.49 -11.51 -18.19
N TYR A 375 -13.92 -12.71 -18.28
CA TYR A 375 -14.21 -13.80 -17.34
C TYR A 375 -13.65 -13.53 -15.93
N SER A 376 -12.56 -12.83 -15.83
CA SER A 376 -12.00 -12.36 -14.54
C SER A 376 -12.77 -11.18 -13.95
N GLY A 377 -13.77 -10.65 -14.67
CA GLY A 377 -14.67 -9.60 -14.18
C GLY A 377 -14.14 -8.19 -14.29
N ILE A 378 -13.49 -7.85 -15.42
CA ILE A 378 -12.97 -6.49 -15.69
C ILE A 378 -14.02 -5.40 -15.45
N ILE A 379 -15.29 -5.64 -15.77
CA ILE A 379 -16.39 -4.68 -15.52
C ILE A 379 -16.51 -4.38 -14.03
N ARG A 380 -16.53 -5.40 -13.18
CA ARG A 380 -16.63 -5.25 -11.72
C ARG A 380 -15.39 -4.59 -11.12
N HIS A 381 -14.21 -5.01 -11.59
CA HIS A 381 -12.95 -4.46 -11.09
C HIS A 381 -12.69 -3.04 -11.58
N GLY A 382 -13.00 -2.73 -12.84
CA GLY A 382 -12.96 -1.36 -13.36
C GLY A 382 -13.95 -0.43 -12.63
N ALA A 383 -15.13 -0.94 -12.26
CA ALA A 383 -16.10 -0.19 -11.47
C ALA A 383 -15.58 0.19 -10.08
N LYS A 384 -14.66 -0.58 -9.47
CA LYS A 384 -14.01 -0.19 -8.20
C LYS A 384 -13.22 1.11 -8.35
N MET A 385 -12.53 1.30 -9.47
CA MET A 385 -11.75 2.49 -9.73
C MET A 385 -12.64 3.72 -9.89
N LEU A 386 -13.74 3.59 -10.66
CA LEU A 386 -14.78 4.63 -10.76
C LEU A 386 -15.35 4.99 -9.39
N TYR A 387 -15.67 3.98 -8.59
CA TYR A 387 -16.20 4.17 -7.25
C TYR A 387 -15.19 4.89 -6.34
N ALA A 388 -13.92 4.47 -6.33
CA ALA A 388 -12.89 5.03 -5.48
C ALA A 388 -12.67 6.53 -5.75
N TYR A 389 -12.56 6.94 -7.02
CA TYR A 389 -12.43 8.36 -7.36
C TYR A 389 -13.68 9.18 -7.06
N SER A 390 -14.88 8.62 -7.33
CA SER A 390 -16.14 9.31 -7.06
C SER A 390 -16.42 9.50 -5.57
N GLU A 391 -15.93 8.59 -4.73
CA GLU A 391 -16.07 8.67 -3.27
C GLU A 391 -14.99 9.55 -2.62
N ALA A 392 -13.82 9.67 -3.25
CA ALA A 392 -12.69 10.42 -2.72
C ALA A 392 -12.98 11.91 -2.61
N THR A 393 -12.72 12.48 -1.43
CA THR A 393 -12.97 13.87 -1.05
C THR A 393 -11.72 14.74 -1.02
N VAL A 394 -10.53 14.13 -1.06
CA VAL A 394 -9.25 14.85 -1.15
C VAL A 394 -9.11 15.62 -2.46
N PRO A 395 -8.21 16.62 -2.54
CA PRO A 395 -7.87 17.25 -3.81
C PRO A 395 -7.47 16.23 -4.88
N LYS A 396 -8.03 16.35 -6.07
CA LYS A 396 -7.79 15.48 -7.22
C LYS A 396 -7.37 16.31 -8.43
N ILE A 397 -6.13 16.15 -8.87
CA ILE A 397 -5.56 16.85 -10.02
C ILE A 397 -5.24 15.81 -11.09
N THR A 398 -5.69 16.08 -12.32
CA THR A 398 -5.44 15.19 -13.46
C THR A 398 -4.64 15.91 -14.54
N VAL A 399 -3.55 15.30 -14.98
CA VAL A 399 -2.72 15.77 -16.10
C VAL A 399 -2.78 14.73 -17.21
N ILE A 400 -3.33 15.09 -18.35
CA ILE A 400 -3.43 14.21 -19.52
C ILE A 400 -2.20 14.46 -20.38
N THR A 401 -1.30 13.48 -20.41
CA THR A 401 0.00 13.59 -21.10
C THR A 401 -0.11 13.19 -22.57
N ARG A 402 -0.92 12.16 -22.89
CA ARG A 402 -1.13 11.70 -24.26
C ARG A 402 -2.53 11.11 -24.45
N LYS A 403 -2.69 9.77 -24.50
CA LYS A 403 -3.98 9.11 -24.79
C LYS A 403 -4.92 9.18 -23.60
N ALA A 404 -6.17 9.46 -23.88
CA ALA A 404 -7.26 9.43 -22.90
C ALA A 404 -8.55 8.99 -23.63
N TYR A 405 -8.75 7.66 -23.76
CA TYR A 405 -9.81 7.11 -24.61
C TYR A 405 -10.90 6.40 -23.81
N GLY A 406 -12.14 6.67 -24.18
CA GLY A 406 -13.32 5.93 -23.75
C GLY A 406 -13.52 5.85 -22.25
N GLY A 407 -13.99 4.69 -21.77
CA GLY A 407 -14.27 4.48 -20.34
C GLY A 407 -13.03 4.53 -19.45
N SER A 408 -11.85 4.24 -19.98
CA SER A 408 -10.60 4.30 -19.21
C SER A 408 -10.14 5.75 -18.94
N TYR A 409 -10.42 6.70 -19.87
CA TYR A 409 -10.26 8.12 -19.59
C TYR A 409 -11.10 8.54 -18.38
N ILE A 410 -12.36 8.08 -18.32
CA ILE A 410 -13.23 8.37 -17.18
C ILE A 410 -12.63 7.76 -15.91
N ALA A 411 -12.21 6.50 -15.97
CA ALA A 411 -11.64 5.76 -14.83
C ALA A 411 -10.34 6.35 -14.28
N MET A 412 -9.59 7.11 -15.09
CA MET A 412 -8.39 7.84 -14.66
C MET A 412 -8.70 9.24 -14.10
N CYS A 413 -9.87 9.43 -13.53
CA CYS A 413 -10.31 10.67 -12.88
C CYS A 413 -10.48 11.86 -13.84
N CYS A 414 -11.45 11.76 -14.75
CA CYS A 414 -11.89 12.92 -15.54
C CYS A 414 -12.63 13.95 -14.68
N ARG A 415 -12.98 15.10 -15.30
CA ARG A 415 -13.70 16.19 -14.64
C ARG A 415 -14.99 15.72 -13.98
N GLU A 416 -15.80 14.96 -14.69
CA GLU A 416 -17.11 14.49 -14.23
C GLU A 416 -17.02 13.41 -13.17
N LEU A 417 -15.89 12.71 -13.06
CA LEU A 417 -15.64 11.76 -11.98
C LEU A 417 -15.08 12.43 -10.72
N GLY A 418 -14.97 13.76 -10.72
CA GLY A 418 -14.65 14.56 -9.56
C GLY A 418 -13.22 15.09 -9.51
N ALA A 419 -12.49 15.14 -10.64
CA ALA A 419 -11.24 15.91 -10.69
C ALA A 419 -11.52 17.39 -10.40
N ASP A 420 -10.77 17.99 -9.49
CA ASP A 420 -10.89 19.41 -9.14
C ASP A 420 -10.24 20.30 -10.20
N GLN A 421 -9.13 19.83 -10.77
CA GLN A 421 -8.46 20.48 -11.90
C GLN A 421 -7.98 19.43 -12.91
N VAL A 422 -8.20 19.73 -14.19
CA VAL A 422 -7.76 18.90 -15.32
C VAL A 422 -6.88 19.72 -16.24
N MET A 423 -5.64 19.30 -16.40
CA MET A 423 -4.64 19.88 -17.30
C MET A 423 -4.38 18.93 -18.44
N ALA A 424 -4.13 19.42 -19.62
CA ALA A 424 -3.75 18.63 -20.76
C ALA A 424 -2.46 19.16 -21.39
N TRP A 425 -1.59 18.27 -21.84
CA TRP A 425 -0.46 18.64 -22.68
C TRP A 425 -0.92 18.82 -24.13
N PRO A 426 -0.19 19.54 -24.97
CA PRO A 426 -0.52 19.66 -26.41
C PRO A 426 -0.56 18.33 -27.14
N SER A 427 0.17 17.32 -26.65
CA SER A 427 0.19 15.93 -27.15
C SER A 427 -1.03 15.10 -26.72
N ALA A 428 -1.95 15.64 -25.91
CA ALA A 428 -3.10 14.90 -25.40
C ALA A 428 -4.13 14.62 -26.52
N GLU A 429 -4.59 13.37 -26.56
CA GLU A 429 -5.66 12.91 -27.44
C GLU A 429 -6.84 12.44 -26.58
N ILE A 430 -7.89 13.25 -26.50
CA ILE A 430 -9.06 12.97 -25.66
C ILE A 430 -10.25 12.62 -26.54
N ALA A 431 -10.67 11.34 -26.54
CA ALA A 431 -11.67 10.85 -27.47
C ALA A 431 -12.48 9.67 -26.90
N VAL A 432 -13.65 9.40 -27.53
CA VAL A 432 -14.49 8.24 -27.19
C VAL A 432 -13.77 6.92 -27.44
N MET A 433 -12.91 6.87 -28.46
CA MET A 433 -12.04 5.74 -28.80
C MET A 433 -10.88 6.23 -29.65
N GLY A 434 -9.85 5.40 -29.81
CA GLY A 434 -8.73 5.75 -30.68
C GLY A 434 -9.17 6.19 -32.07
N PRO A 435 -8.60 7.28 -32.61
CA PRO A 435 -9.07 7.92 -33.86
C PRO A 435 -9.20 6.99 -35.04
N ALA A 436 -8.23 6.06 -35.22
CA ALA A 436 -8.28 5.06 -36.28
C ALA A 436 -9.49 4.12 -36.15
N GLY A 437 -9.86 3.75 -34.93
CA GLY A 437 -11.04 2.94 -34.64
C GLY A 437 -12.33 3.70 -34.97
N ALA A 438 -12.43 4.95 -34.52
CA ALA A 438 -13.56 5.81 -34.77
C ALA A 438 -13.78 6.03 -36.28
N ALA A 439 -12.72 6.38 -37.01
CA ALA A 439 -12.75 6.56 -38.45
C ALA A 439 -13.16 5.29 -39.21
N ASN A 440 -12.68 4.11 -38.77
CA ASN A 440 -13.09 2.84 -39.35
C ASN A 440 -14.59 2.55 -39.22
N ILE A 441 -15.24 3.07 -38.16
CA ILE A 441 -16.67 2.91 -37.95
C ILE A 441 -17.42 3.94 -38.78
N ILE A 442 -17.05 5.22 -38.65
CA ILE A 442 -17.79 6.36 -39.25
C ILE A 442 -17.63 6.38 -40.77
N PHE A 443 -16.39 6.15 -41.27
CA PHE A 443 -16.03 6.30 -42.66
C PHE A 443 -15.79 4.94 -43.38
N ARG A 444 -16.37 3.86 -42.86
CA ARG A 444 -16.12 2.48 -43.32
C ARG A 444 -16.26 2.28 -44.83
N LYS A 445 -17.18 3.03 -45.47
CA LYS A 445 -17.51 2.92 -46.90
C LYS A 445 -17.11 4.16 -47.71
N ASP A 446 -16.41 5.09 -47.10
CA ASP A 446 -16.04 6.34 -47.73
C ASP A 446 -14.77 6.18 -48.56
N PRO A 447 -14.74 6.60 -49.82
CA PRO A 447 -13.55 6.49 -50.69
C PRO A 447 -12.39 7.35 -50.19
N ASP A 448 -12.65 8.44 -49.45
CA ASP A 448 -11.66 9.39 -48.94
C ASP A 448 -11.35 9.13 -47.44
N LYS A 449 -11.50 7.89 -47.01
CA LYS A 449 -11.39 7.48 -45.59
C LYS A 449 -10.12 7.98 -44.91
N ASP A 450 -8.97 7.92 -45.54
CA ASP A 450 -7.69 8.30 -44.94
C ASP A 450 -7.62 9.82 -44.68
N GLN A 451 -8.11 10.63 -45.63
CA GLN A 451 -8.20 12.07 -45.44
C GLN A 451 -9.18 12.40 -44.33
N LYS A 452 -10.36 11.78 -44.33
CA LYS A 452 -11.37 12.01 -43.24
C LYS A 452 -10.93 11.52 -41.89
N THR A 453 -10.06 10.52 -41.84
CA THR A 453 -9.42 10.10 -40.59
C THR A 453 -8.49 11.19 -40.05
N ALA A 454 -7.67 11.78 -40.92
CA ALA A 454 -6.80 12.88 -40.53
C ALA A 454 -7.60 14.11 -40.05
N GLU A 455 -8.65 14.49 -40.78
CA GLU A 455 -9.57 15.56 -40.39
C GLU A 455 -10.25 15.26 -39.04
N TYR A 456 -10.66 14.02 -38.80
CA TYR A 456 -11.24 13.59 -37.51
C TYR A 456 -10.25 13.70 -36.35
N VAL A 457 -8.98 13.30 -36.55
CA VAL A 457 -7.93 13.46 -35.54
C VAL A 457 -7.73 14.93 -35.20
N GLU A 458 -7.56 15.76 -36.22
CA GLU A 458 -7.30 17.19 -36.05
C GLU A 458 -8.45 17.92 -35.36
N GLU A 459 -9.70 17.55 -35.64
CA GLU A 459 -10.87 18.21 -35.08
C GLU A 459 -11.27 17.67 -33.70
N PHE A 460 -11.21 16.34 -33.47
CA PHE A 460 -11.86 15.71 -32.32
C PHE A 460 -10.90 15.06 -31.33
N ALA A 461 -9.69 14.68 -31.74
CA ALA A 461 -8.74 13.98 -30.88
C ALA A 461 -7.62 14.90 -30.39
N THR A 462 -7.97 16.09 -29.96
CA THR A 462 -7.03 17.11 -29.48
C THR A 462 -7.43 17.62 -28.10
N PRO A 463 -6.50 18.18 -27.31
CA PRO A 463 -6.84 18.74 -26.01
C PRO A 463 -7.72 19.99 -26.16
N TYR A 464 -7.64 20.68 -27.27
CA TYR A 464 -8.38 21.93 -27.50
C TYR A 464 -9.88 21.68 -27.58
N LYS A 465 -10.32 20.59 -28.20
CA LYS A 465 -11.74 20.23 -28.24
C LYS A 465 -12.32 19.95 -26.86
N ALA A 466 -11.55 19.29 -26.01
CA ALA A 466 -11.93 19.07 -24.61
C ALA A 466 -11.96 20.39 -23.81
N ALA A 467 -10.98 21.26 -24.02
CA ALA A 467 -10.91 22.57 -23.37
C ALA A 467 -12.05 23.51 -23.80
N GLU A 468 -12.38 23.56 -25.09
CA GLU A 468 -13.54 24.33 -25.61
C GLU A 468 -14.87 23.94 -24.93
N ARG A 469 -14.96 22.69 -24.48
CA ARG A 469 -16.15 22.16 -23.82
C ARG A 469 -16.06 22.14 -22.30
N GLY A 470 -14.95 22.59 -21.71
CA GLY A 470 -14.75 22.65 -20.28
C GLY A 470 -14.40 21.31 -19.63
N TYR A 471 -13.99 20.29 -20.40
CA TYR A 471 -13.52 19.00 -19.86
C TYR A 471 -12.05 19.03 -19.47
N ALA A 472 -11.26 19.93 -20.03
CA ALA A 472 -9.94 20.30 -19.56
C ALA A 472 -9.96 21.80 -19.18
N ASP A 473 -9.42 22.13 -18.01
CA ASP A 473 -9.39 23.52 -17.52
C ASP A 473 -8.28 24.31 -18.22
N MET A 474 -7.19 23.65 -18.59
CA MET A 474 -6.01 24.28 -19.19
C MET A 474 -5.33 23.32 -20.18
N VAL A 475 -4.74 23.92 -21.22
CA VAL A 475 -3.70 23.26 -22.01
C VAL A 475 -2.38 23.95 -21.65
N ILE A 476 -1.42 23.19 -21.15
CA ILE A 476 -0.17 23.70 -20.58
C ILE A 476 1.05 23.17 -21.33
N GLU A 477 2.14 23.91 -21.33
CA GLU A 477 3.42 23.43 -21.80
C GLU A 477 3.96 22.34 -20.83
N PRO A 478 4.41 21.16 -21.32
CA PRO A 478 4.78 20.05 -20.43
C PRO A 478 5.80 20.42 -19.34
N LYS A 479 6.81 21.25 -19.66
CA LYS A 479 7.83 21.69 -18.70
C LYS A 479 7.24 22.48 -17.52
N GLU A 480 6.08 23.09 -17.65
CA GLU A 480 5.42 23.89 -16.63
C GLU A 480 4.53 23.07 -15.69
N THR A 481 4.42 21.76 -15.90
CA THR A 481 3.48 20.88 -15.16
C THR A 481 3.71 20.95 -13.64
N ARG A 482 4.97 20.93 -13.18
CA ARG A 482 5.29 20.99 -11.74
C ARG A 482 4.74 22.26 -11.07
N PRO A 483 5.06 23.49 -11.49
CA PRO A 483 4.52 24.70 -10.86
C PRO A 483 2.98 24.79 -10.95
N TYR A 484 2.34 24.30 -12.02
CA TYR A 484 0.88 24.25 -12.10
C TYR A 484 0.27 23.28 -11.09
N VAL A 485 0.84 22.07 -10.93
CA VAL A 485 0.38 21.09 -9.93
C VAL A 485 0.54 21.65 -8.52
N ILE A 486 1.68 22.28 -8.18
CA ILE A 486 1.90 22.89 -6.87
C ILE A 486 0.90 24.01 -6.62
N THR A 487 0.64 24.88 -7.62
CA THR A 487 -0.34 25.97 -7.52
C THR A 487 -1.74 25.41 -7.28
N ALA A 488 -2.13 24.35 -7.99
CA ALA A 488 -3.40 23.68 -7.81
C ALA A 488 -3.55 23.06 -6.41
N LEU A 489 -2.50 22.35 -5.92
CA LEU A 489 -2.48 21.81 -4.57
C LEU A 489 -2.62 22.88 -3.49
N ASN A 490 -1.99 24.04 -3.69
CA ASN A 490 -2.10 25.18 -2.78
C ASN A 490 -3.50 25.81 -2.81
N ALA A 491 -4.10 25.97 -3.99
CA ALA A 491 -5.46 26.48 -4.14
C ALA A 491 -6.51 25.56 -3.51
N LEU A 492 -6.28 24.26 -3.54
CA LEU A 492 -7.18 23.22 -3.03
C LEU A 492 -6.87 22.80 -1.57
N ALA A 493 -5.90 23.40 -0.91
CA ALA A 493 -5.44 22.99 0.43
C ALA A 493 -6.55 23.03 1.49
N SER A 494 -7.54 23.91 1.33
CA SER A 494 -8.68 24.02 2.25
C SER A 494 -9.94 23.32 1.74
N LYS A 495 -9.83 22.48 0.70
CA LYS A 495 -10.98 21.73 0.19
C LYS A 495 -11.65 20.95 1.32
N ARG A 496 -12.97 21.08 1.42
CA ARG A 496 -13.82 20.31 2.33
C ARG A 496 -15.04 19.85 1.53
N GLU A 497 -15.15 18.55 1.41
CA GLU A 497 -16.25 17.88 0.73
C GLU A 497 -16.88 16.86 1.67
N VAL A 498 -18.18 16.95 1.88
CA VAL A 498 -18.91 16.04 2.74
C VAL A 498 -19.92 15.30 1.89
N GLY A 499 -19.71 14.00 1.75
CA GLY A 499 -20.65 13.13 1.06
C GLY A 499 -21.97 12.93 1.85
N PRO A 500 -22.99 12.31 1.23
CA PRO A 500 -24.21 11.94 1.93
C PRO A 500 -23.94 11.04 3.14
N ALA A 501 -24.66 11.27 4.24
CA ALA A 501 -24.53 10.44 5.45
C ALA A 501 -24.91 8.98 5.13
N LYS A 502 -24.02 8.05 5.43
CA LYS A 502 -24.19 6.59 5.21
C LYS A 502 -23.41 5.81 6.26
N LYS A 503 -23.78 4.57 6.53
CA LYS A 503 -22.99 3.70 7.42
C LYS A 503 -21.62 3.38 6.82
N HIS A 504 -21.58 3.07 5.54
CA HIS A 504 -20.42 2.84 4.70
C HIS A 504 -20.86 2.79 3.23
N GLY A 505 -19.94 2.88 2.30
CA GLY A 505 -20.21 2.62 0.89
C GLY A 505 -20.38 1.12 0.62
N ASN A 506 -21.10 0.78 -0.46
CA ASN A 506 -21.18 -0.59 -0.97
C ASN A 506 -20.36 -0.66 -2.27
N ILE A 507 -19.05 -0.69 -2.11
CA ILE A 507 -18.12 -0.78 -3.24
C ILE A 507 -18.28 -2.14 -3.94
N PRO A 508 -18.24 -2.21 -5.28
CA PRO A 508 -18.23 -3.49 -5.99
C PRO A 508 -16.93 -4.26 -5.67
N LEU A 509 -17.05 -5.36 -4.92
CA LEU A 509 -15.91 -6.17 -4.44
C LEU A 509 -15.55 -7.29 -5.41
#